data_9a2d7554f11bd760fbd7359ba41bbc50
#
_entry.id   9a2d7554f11bd760fbd7359ba41bbc50
#
_cell.length_a   1.000
_cell.length_b   1.000
_cell.length_c   1.000
_cell.angle_alpha   90.00
_cell.angle_beta   90.00
_cell.angle_gamma   90.00
#
_symmetry.space_group_name_H-M   'P 1'
#
loop_
_entity.id
_entity.type
_entity.pdbx_description
1 polymer ?
#
loop_
_entity_poly.entity_id
_entity_poly.type
_entity_poly.pdbx_seq_one_letter_code
_entity_poly.pdbx_strand_id
1 'polypeptide(L)'
;MWRKRHNLPTNPRYKMTALSSSASSSSTPLLDQPMYAFGVLADIQYAPIPDGHSYSGNPRYYQHAKEAARHAALHFQEEEVQCVINLGDIVDGKCADVEKWGGTIDEEKKSEGYSGSGSSSVGHEAIDDVLEALSSYKAGRLLHTYGNHELYNLSRLELGHKLSIPFIREPNNDELVGYYDHILHEPQRQCDSDGDTWKLRFVVLDSYDICLLDRCADTSLKRKAAHEILSKHNPNYPEQENSPEGLIGLSRRFVAFNGGVDTPQLEWLENSMKSARENGEKVIICSHQPIHPQSSFTTCLIWNYDDVLQIVRKYSDVVLASFSGHAHKGGYVRDEESGVHFRTFEAMLESPRPVRTYAFVDVWKDRLVVRGMGDCYSDTYDLDHLENKVGAVSEI
;
A
#
# COMPACT_ATOMS: atom_id res chain seq x y z
N MET A 1 11.65 -0.69 22.38
CA MET A 1 11.71 0.57 23.16
C MET A 1 11.36 1.70 22.19
N TRP A 2 10.11 2.17 22.18
CA TRP A 2 9.67 3.24 21.28
C TRP A 2 10.39 4.54 21.60
N ARG A 3 10.99 5.19 20.59
CA ARG A 3 11.66 6.49 20.79
C ARG A 3 10.63 7.51 21.28
N LYS A 4 10.92 8.13 22.42
CA LYS A 4 10.19 9.30 22.93
C LYS A 4 10.21 10.40 21.85
N ARG A 5 9.05 10.98 21.60
CA ARG A 5 8.89 12.17 20.74
C ARG A 5 9.86 13.26 21.18
N HIS A 6 10.80 13.62 20.33
CA HIS A 6 11.49 14.91 20.44
C HIS A 6 10.64 15.93 19.68
N ASN A 7 10.23 16.97 20.40
CA ASN A 7 9.60 18.15 19.82
C ASN A 7 10.56 18.77 18.80
N LEU A 8 10.24 18.62 17.51
CA LEU A 8 10.87 19.39 16.46
C LEU A 8 10.15 20.73 16.31
N PRO A 9 10.86 21.82 15.99
CA PRO A 9 10.29 23.16 15.96
C PRO A 9 9.26 23.29 14.82
N THR A 10 8.20 24.01 15.11
CA THR A 10 7.13 24.38 14.19
C THR A 10 7.67 25.01 12.92
N ASN A 11 7.33 24.42 11.79
CA ASN A 11 7.67 24.84 10.44
C ASN A 11 7.24 26.30 10.17
N PRO A 12 8.11 27.19 9.67
CA PRO A 12 7.71 28.56 9.33
C PRO A 12 6.79 28.54 8.11
N ARG A 13 5.63 29.17 8.23
CA ARG A 13 4.64 29.41 7.17
C ARG A 13 5.33 30.04 5.95
N TYR A 14 5.33 29.37 4.82
CA TYR A 14 5.62 30.01 3.53
C TYR A 14 4.47 30.96 3.19
N LYS A 15 4.75 32.27 3.24
CA LYS A 15 3.89 33.30 2.65
C LYS A 15 4.06 33.25 1.14
N MET A 16 3.00 32.90 0.41
CA MET A 16 2.91 33.16 -1.02
C MET A 16 2.90 34.69 -1.24
N THR A 17 3.98 35.22 -1.77
CA THR A 17 4.01 36.55 -2.35
C THR A 17 3.74 36.42 -3.85
N ALA A 18 2.65 37.01 -4.30
CA ALA A 18 2.34 37.13 -5.71
C ALA A 18 3.44 37.98 -6.38
N LEU A 19 4.20 37.34 -7.27
CA LEU A 19 5.16 38.06 -8.13
C LEU A 19 4.52 38.38 -9.47
N SER A 20 4.42 39.66 -9.74
CA SER A 20 4.02 40.24 -11.02
C SER A 20 4.98 39.84 -12.15
N SER A 21 4.38 39.45 -13.28
CA SER A 21 5.05 39.10 -14.53
C SER A 21 5.99 40.20 -15.04
N SER A 22 7.30 39.90 -15.08
CA SER A 22 8.21 40.47 -16.04
C SER A 22 9.10 39.35 -16.58
N ALA A 23 8.92 39.08 -17.87
CA ALA A 23 9.70 38.09 -18.60
C ALA A 23 11.17 38.52 -18.68
N SER A 24 12.02 37.80 -17.96
CA SER A 24 13.44 37.72 -18.27
C SER A 24 13.81 36.22 -18.22
N SER A 25 14.26 35.69 -19.36
CA SER A 25 14.78 34.35 -19.52
C SER A 25 16.06 34.18 -18.69
N SER A 26 15.92 33.81 -17.43
CA SER A 26 17.01 33.26 -16.62
C SER A 26 16.83 31.75 -16.54
N SER A 27 17.73 31.04 -17.21
CA SER A 27 17.89 29.60 -17.05
C SER A 27 18.18 29.29 -15.57
N THR A 28 17.16 28.94 -14.81
CA THR A 28 17.33 28.37 -13.47
C THR A 28 18.10 27.06 -13.62
N PRO A 29 19.07 26.76 -12.75
CA PRO A 29 19.84 25.51 -12.86
C PRO A 29 18.90 24.30 -12.81
N LEU A 30 19.03 23.39 -13.76
CA LEU A 30 18.27 22.15 -13.94
C LEU A 30 18.46 21.12 -12.78
N LEU A 31 19.21 21.48 -11.74
CA LEU A 31 19.76 20.56 -10.74
C LEU A 31 18.87 20.22 -9.54
N ASP A 32 17.63 20.72 -9.45
CA ASP A 32 16.85 20.60 -8.21
C ASP A 32 15.43 20.04 -8.39
N GLN A 33 15.27 19.01 -9.21
CA GLN A 33 13.97 18.33 -9.37
C GLN A 33 14.12 16.80 -9.31
N PRO A 34 13.13 16.08 -8.70
CA PRO A 34 13.15 14.63 -8.62
C PRO A 34 13.07 13.99 -10.01
N MET A 35 13.66 12.81 -10.16
CA MET A 35 13.56 11.99 -11.36
C MET A 35 12.12 11.50 -11.55
N TYR A 36 11.48 11.06 -10.47
CA TYR A 36 10.09 10.59 -10.44
C TYR A 36 9.37 11.22 -9.25
N ALA A 37 8.06 11.42 -9.40
CA ALA A 37 7.17 11.77 -8.32
C ALA A 37 5.89 10.94 -8.41
N PHE A 38 5.42 10.43 -7.27
CA PHE A 38 4.18 9.68 -7.21
C PHE A 38 3.42 9.93 -5.92
N GLY A 39 2.09 9.68 -5.96
CA GLY A 39 1.23 9.79 -4.80
C GLY A 39 1.09 8.46 -4.05
N VAL A 40 0.82 8.54 -2.74
CA VAL A 40 0.56 7.38 -1.88
C VAL A 40 -0.73 7.60 -1.10
N LEU A 41 -1.61 6.61 -1.15
CA LEU A 41 -2.83 6.49 -0.35
C LEU A 41 -2.77 5.20 0.46
N ALA A 42 -3.24 5.22 1.70
CA ALA A 42 -3.35 4.04 2.54
C ALA A 42 -4.63 4.09 3.38
N ASP A 43 -5.31 2.96 3.46
CA ASP A 43 -6.41 2.74 4.41
C ASP A 43 -7.45 3.87 4.39
N ILE A 44 -8.05 4.13 3.22
CA ILE A 44 -9.15 5.09 3.05
C ILE A 44 -10.35 4.59 3.85
N GLN A 45 -10.66 3.30 3.75
CA GLN A 45 -11.72 2.58 4.48
C GLN A 45 -13.06 3.35 4.53
N TYR A 46 -13.49 3.86 3.39
CA TYR A 46 -14.81 4.48 3.28
C TYR A 46 -15.92 3.45 3.55
N ALA A 47 -16.96 3.88 4.26
CA ALA A 47 -18.23 3.18 4.37
C ALA A 47 -19.39 4.18 4.53
N PRO A 48 -20.58 3.88 3.99
CA PRO A 48 -21.77 4.73 4.12
C PRO A 48 -22.45 4.54 5.49
N ILE A 49 -21.68 4.69 6.58
CA ILE A 49 -22.11 4.54 7.96
C ILE A 49 -21.67 5.74 8.81
N PRO A 50 -22.25 5.97 10.00
CA PRO A 50 -21.75 6.97 10.94
C PRO A 50 -20.32 6.73 11.37
N ASP A 51 -19.59 7.81 11.71
CA ASP A 51 -18.27 7.72 12.32
C ASP A 51 -18.30 6.86 13.59
N GLY A 52 -17.19 6.19 13.90
CA GLY A 52 -17.13 5.22 14.97
C GLY A 52 -15.71 5.02 15.50
N HIS A 53 -15.47 3.83 16.02
CA HIS A 53 -14.17 3.44 16.57
C HIS A 53 -13.82 2.01 16.11
N SER A 54 -12.50 1.74 16.07
CA SER A 54 -12.00 0.37 15.92
C SER A 54 -12.23 -0.44 17.20
N TYR A 55 -11.99 -1.75 17.13
CA TYR A 55 -12.01 -2.61 18.32
C TYR A 55 -11.06 -2.13 19.43
N SER A 56 -9.93 -1.54 19.05
CA SER A 56 -8.94 -0.97 19.98
C SER A 56 -9.25 0.48 20.41
N GLY A 57 -10.42 1.03 20.04
CA GLY A 57 -10.86 2.37 20.44
C GLY A 57 -10.30 3.51 19.59
N ASN A 58 -9.57 3.25 18.51
CA ASN A 58 -9.13 4.32 17.61
C ASN A 58 -10.33 4.88 16.82
N PRO A 59 -10.43 6.20 16.63
CA PRO A 59 -11.52 6.82 15.89
C PRO A 59 -11.48 6.43 14.41
N ARG A 60 -12.67 6.39 13.80
CA ARG A 60 -12.90 6.02 12.40
C ARG A 60 -13.84 7.04 11.76
N TYR A 61 -13.34 7.80 10.76
CA TYR A 61 -14.05 8.90 10.09
C TYR A 61 -14.44 8.50 8.67
N TYR A 62 -15.36 7.55 8.54
CA TYR A 62 -15.69 6.87 7.28
C TYR A 62 -16.08 7.83 6.14
N GLN A 63 -17.01 8.78 6.42
CA GLN A 63 -17.47 9.73 5.41
C GLN A 63 -16.38 10.74 5.03
N HIS A 64 -15.56 11.16 6.02
CA HIS A 64 -14.49 12.10 5.77
C HIS A 64 -13.38 11.49 4.91
N ALA A 65 -13.12 10.19 5.03
CA ALA A 65 -12.08 9.51 4.26
C ALA A 65 -12.32 9.60 2.74
N LYS A 66 -13.58 9.47 2.26
CA LYS A 66 -13.91 9.68 0.85
C LYS A 66 -13.64 11.12 0.38
N GLU A 67 -14.00 12.11 1.20
CA GLU A 67 -13.71 13.53 0.90
C GLU A 67 -12.19 13.80 0.86
N ALA A 68 -11.45 13.19 1.78
CA ALA A 68 -9.99 13.29 1.83
C ALA A 68 -9.34 12.63 0.60
N ALA A 69 -9.83 11.48 0.16
CA ALA A 69 -9.38 10.80 -1.06
C ALA A 69 -9.60 11.66 -2.32
N ARG A 70 -10.78 12.31 -2.45
CA ARG A 70 -11.05 13.26 -3.55
C ARG A 70 -10.08 14.43 -3.54
N HIS A 71 -9.82 15.00 -2.37
CA HIS A 71 -8.85 16.10 -2.24
C HIS A 71 -7.43 15.65 -2.60
N ALA A 72 -7.03 14.46 -2.16
CA ALA A 72 -5.71 13.90 -2.50
C ALA A 72 -5.57 13.72 -4.01
N ALA A 73 -6.60 13.17 -4.68
CA ALA A 73 -6.61 12.98 -6.13
C ALA A 73 -6.48 14.31 -6.91
N LEU A 74 -7.16 15.37 -6.47
CA LEU A 74 -7.02 16.71 -7.05
C LEU A 74 -5.59 17.25 -6.85
N HIS A 75 -5.02 17.10 -5.67
CA HIS A 75 -3.67 17.57 -5.38
C HIS A 75 -2.60 16.78 -6.16
N PHE A 76 -2.77 15.46 -6.31
CA PHE A 76 -1.91 14.64 -7.17
C PHE A 76 -2.01 15.07 -8.65
N GLN A 77 -3.21 15.47 -9.09
CA GLN A 77 -3.41 16.00 -10.43
C GLN A 77 -2.74 17.37 -10.61
N GLU A 78 -2.84 18.26 -9.63
CA GLU A 78 -2.21 19.59 -9.64
C GLU A 78 -0.68 19.51 -9.67
N GLU A 79 -0.09 18.56 -8.94
CA GLU A 79 1.35 18.28 -8.91
C GLU A 79 1.82 17.41 -10.09
N GLU A 80 0.91 16.96 -10.95
CA GLU A 80 1.16 16.13 -12.15
C GLU A 80 2.04 14.90 -11.84
N VAL A 81 1.82 14.23 -10.70
CA VAL A 81 2.58 13.03 -10.35
C VAL A 81 2.38 11.92 -11.39
N GLN A 82 3.42 11.13 -11.66
CA GLN A 82 3.43 10.16 -12.75
C GLN A 82 2.57 8.92 -12.50
N CYS A 83 2.32 8.57 -11.23
CA CYS A 83 1.35 7.55 -10.81
C CYS A 83 0.90 7.80 -9.37
N VAL A 84 -0.12 7.08 -8.94
CA VAL A 84 -0.54 7.01 -7.54
C VAL A 84 -0.60 5.54 -7.17
N ILE A 85 -0.04 5.18 -6.01
CA ILE A 85 -0.22 3.86 -5.40
C ILE A 85 -1.20 3.95 -4.23
N ASN A 86 -2.27 3.15 -4.31
CA ASN A 86 -3.15 2.88 -3.19
C ASN A 86 -2.75 1.56 -2.54
N LEU A 87 -2.34 1.62 -1.29
CA LEU A 87 -1.82 0.50 -0.51
C LEU A 87 -2.92 -0.40 0.10
N GLY A 88 -4.14 -0.39 -0.48
CA GLY A 88 -5.26 -1.23 -0.07
C GLY A 88 -6.19 -0.57 0.94
N ASP A 89 -7.27 -1.29 1.25
CA ASP A 89 -8.33 -0.86 2.16
C ASP A 89 -8.99 0.46 1.73
N ILE A 90 -9.50 0.53 0.49
CA ILE A 90 -10.23 1.71 0.00
C ILE A 90 -11.64 1.81 0.60
N VAL A 91 -12.24 0.66 0.96
CA VAL A 91 -13.54 0.57 1.65
C VAL A 91 -13.41 -0.19 2.96
N ASP A 92 -14.31 0.04 3.91
CA ASP A 92 -14.34 -0.72 5.16
C ASP A 92 -15.12 -2.04 5.00
N GLY A 93 -14.68 -3.09 5.69
CA GLY A 93 -15.38 -4.38 5.71
C GLY A 93 -16.82 -4.31 6.24
N LYS A 94 -17.17 -3.23 6.95
CA LYS A 94 -18.54 -2.97 7.43
C LYS A 94 -19.53 -2.69 6.30
N CYS A 95 -19.08 -2.42 5.08
CA CYS A 95 -19.96 -2.33 3.91
C CYS A 95 -20.67 -3.65 3.60
N ALA A 96 -20.16 -4.79 4.08
CA ALA A 96 -20.82 -6.08 3.94
C ALA A 96 -22.14 -6.18 4.74
N ASP A 97 -22.31 -5.39 5.81
CA ASP A 97 -23.52 -5.36 6.65
C ASP A 97 -23.70 -3.98 7.28
N VAL A 98 -24.05 -2.97 6.47
CA VAL A 98 -24.15 -1.57 6.90
C VAL A 98 -25.27 -1.34 7.93
N GLU A 99 -26.36 -2.10 7.87
CA GLU A 99 -27.50 -1.94 8.81
C GLU A 99 -27.07 -2.23 10.25
N LYS A 100 -26.22 -3.23 10.45
CA LYS A 100 -25.63 -3.57 11.76
C LYS A 100 -24.82 -2.40 12.35
N TRP A 101 -24.29 -1.52 11.50
CA TRP A 101 -23.42 -0.41 11.88
C TRP A 101 -24.12 0.95 11.81
N GLY A 102 -25.47 0.98 11.71
CA GLY A 102 -26.26 2.20 11.71
C GLY A 102 -26.32 2.92 10.37
N GLY A 103 -25.92 2.28 9.28
CA GLY A 103 -26.17 2.75 7.92
C GLY A 103 -27.58 2.37 7.46
N THR A 104 -28.00 2.93 6.33
CA THR A 104 -29.29 2.63 5.68
C THR A 104 -29.05 2.09 4.29
N ILE A 105 -29.84 1.09 3.91
CA ILE A 105 -29.89 0.57 2.53
C ILE A 105 -31.21 1.05 1.93
N ASP A 106 -31.16 1.54 0.69
CA ASP A 106 -32.36 1.93 -0.05
C ASP A 106 -33.23 0.70 -0.30
N GLU A 107 -34.52 0.77 0.05
CA GLU A 107 -35.46 -0.37 -0.04
C GLU A 107 -35.61 -0.89 -1.48
N GLU A 108 -35.49 -0.02 -2.50
CA GLU A 108 -35.52 -0.40 -3.90
C GLU A 108 -34.34 -1.32 -4.27
N LYS A 109 -33.18 -1.14 -3.63
CA LYS A 109 -31.96 -1.92 -3.86
C LYS A 109 -31.96 -3.28 -3.15
N LYS A 110 -32.75 -3.44 -2.08
CA LYS A 110 -32.96 -4.74 -1.43
C LYS A 110 -33.65 -5.76 -2.35
N SER A 111 -34.44 -5.30 -3.32
CA SER A 111 -35.21 -6.15 -4.22
C SER A 111 -34.42 -6.66 -5.43
N GLU A 112 -33.32 -6.04 -5.78
CA GLU A 112 -32.38 -6.49 -6.80
C GLU A 112 -31.42 -7.53 -6.21
N GLY A 113 -31.96 -8.69 -5.84
CA GLY A 113 -31.17 -9.77 -5.22
C GLY A 113 -29.98 -10.14 -6.08
N TYR A 114 -28.80 -9.68 -5.68
CA TYR A 114 -27.53 -10.20 -6.18
C TYR A 114 -27.35 -11.62 -5.62
N SER A 115 -27.94 -12.58 -6.30
CA SER A 115 -27.85 -14.00 -5.97
C SER A 115 -26.58 -14.59 -6.57
N GLY A 116 -25.44 -14.26 -5.98
CA GLY A 116 -24.18 -14.85 -6.41
C GLY A 116 -23.08 -14.60 -5.38
N SER A 117 -22.65 -15.66 -4.70
CA SER A 117 -21.35 -15.77 -4.02
C SER A 117 -20.98 -14.71 -2.96
N GLY A 118 -21.89 -14.30 -2.07
CA GLY A 118 -21.49 -13.58 -0.86
C GLY A 118 -21.03 -12.13 -1.03
N SER A 119 -21.04 -11.56 -2.24
CA SER A 119 -20.65 -10.16 -2.50
C SER A 119 -21.73 -9.18 -2.03
N SER A 120 -21.28 -8.11 -1.38
CA SER A 120 -22.16 -7.05 -0.87
C SER A 120 -22.47 -6.01 -1.96
N SER A 121 -23.77 -5.76 -2.21
CA SER A 121 -24.18 -4.66 -3.11
C SER A 121 -23.67 -3.30 -2.63
N VAL A 122 -23.72 -3.06 -1.33
CA VAL A 122 -23.19 -1.83 -0.71
C VAL A 122 -21.68 -1.76 -0.83
N GLY A 123 -20.98 -2.90 -0.75
CA GLY A 123 -19.54 -2.96 -0.99
C GLY A 123 -19.16 -2.53 -2.41
N HIS A 124 -19.94 -2.97 -3.41
CA HIS A 124 -19.78 -2.54 -4.80
C HIS A 124 -19.94 -1.02 -4.98
N GLU A 125 -21.02 -0.46 -4.41
CA GLU A 125 -21.30 0.97 -4.49
C GLU A 125 -20.24 1.79 -3.74
N ALA A 126 -19.82 1.34 -2.57
CA ALA A 126 -18.79 2.03 -1.79
C ALA A 126 -17.44 2.10 -2.53
N ILE A 127 -17.06 1.02 -3.24
CA ILE A 127 -15.86 1.03 -4.08
C ILE A 127 -16.04 2.00 -5.26
N ASP A 128 -17.19 1.98 -5.94
CA ASP A 128 -17.47 2.91 -7.05
C ASP A 128 -17.44 4.37 -6.57
N ASP A 129 -17.96 4.67 -5.40
CA ASP A 129 -17.92 5.97 -4.75
C ASP A 129 -16.49 6.46 -4.51
N VAL A 130 -15.59 5.58 -4.03
CA VAL A 130 -14.19 5.94 -3.83
C VAL A 130 -13.46 6.09 -5.16
N LEU A 131 -13.71 5.21 -6.11
CA LEU A 131 -13.12 5.32 -7.46
C LEU A 131 -13.57 6.60 -8.17
N GLU A 132 -14.84 7.01 -8.01
CA GLU A 132 -15.34 8.29 -8.50
C GLU A 132 -14.61 9.46 -7.81
N ALA A 133 -14.41 9.40 -6.49
CA ALA A 133 -13.66 10.40 -5.76
C ALA A 133 -12.21 10.51 -6.26
N LEU A 134 -11.57 9.38 -6.61
CA LEU A 134 -10.21 9.33 -7.13
C LEU A 134 -10.10 9.68 -8.63
N SER A 135 -11.21 9.71 -9.37
CA SER A 135 -11.24 9.93 -10.82
C SER A 135 -10.76 11.32 -11.27
N SER A 136 -10.60 12.25 -10.33
CA SER A 136 -10.02 13.58 -10.59
C SER A 136 -8.52 13.51 -10.94
N TYR A 137 -7.83 12.44 -10.54
CA TYR A 137 -6.45 12.19 -10.95
C TYR A 137 -6.43 11.50 -12.32
N LYS A 138 -5.77 12.11 -13.31
CA LYS A 138 -5.69 11.67 -14.72
C LYS A 138 -4.28 11.76 -15.29
N ALA A 139 -3.33 12.33 -14.55
CA ALA A 139 -1.97 12.53 -15.02
C ALA A 139 -1.21 11.21 -15.23
N GLY A 140 -1.60 10.12 -14.53
CA GLY A 140 -0.97 8.82 -14.65
C GLY A 140 -1.88 7.67 -14.21
N ARG A 141 -1.29 6.51 -13.97
CA ARG A 141 -2.03 5.33 -13.50
C ARG A 141 -2.26 5.38 -12.00
N LEU A 142 -3.42 4.86 -11.60
CA LEU A 142 -3.72 4.51 -10.22
C LEU A 142 -3.44 3.00 -10.06
N LEU A 143 -2.45 2.68 -9.21
CA LEU A 143 -2.07 1.31 -8.89
C LEU A 143 -2.72 0.92 -7.56
N HIS A 144 -3.20 -0.32 -7.44
CA HIS A 144 -3.86 -0.81 -6.23
C HIS A 144 -3.24 -2.10 -5.72
N THR A 145 -3.16 -2.26 -4.40
CA THR A 145 -2.99 -3.57 -3.75
C THR A 145 -4.37 -4.05 -3.25
N TYR A 146 -4.53 -5.35 -3.03
CA TYR A 146 -5.64 -5.84 -2.22
C TYR A 146 -5.40 -5.54 -0.74
N GLY A 147 -6.41 -5.01 -0.06
CA GLY A 147 -6.51 -4.98 1.39
C GLY A 147 -7.47 -6.06 1.91
N ASN A 148 -7.47 -6.32 3.22
CA ASN A 148 -8.41 -7.27 3.81
C ASN A 148 -9.85 -6.75 3.77
N HIS A 149 -10.04 -5.45 3.84
CA HIS A 149 -11.38 -4.87 3.87
C HIS A 149 -12.09 -4.95 2.51
N GLU A 150 -11.38 -4.84 1.37
CA GLU A 150 -11.98 -5.17 0.08
C GLU A 150 -12.40 -6.63 0.01
N LEU A 151 -11.53 -7.55 0.49
CA LEU A 151 -11.77 -8.99 0.43
C LEU A 151 -12.86 -9.47 1.40
N TYR A 152 -13.30 -8.68 2.37
CA TYR A 152 -14.53 -8.91 3.14
C TYR A 152 -15.80 -8.60 2.35
N ASN A 153 -15.72 -7.76 1.33
CA ASN A 153 -16.86 -7.23 0.61
C ASN A 153 -17.11 -7.91 -0.74
N LEU A 154 -16.06 -8.12 -1.54
CA LEU A 154 -16.14 -8.57 -2.93
C LEU A 154 -15.16 -9.70 -3.21
N SER A 155 -15.48 -10.47 -4.24
CA SER A 155 -14.58 -11.50 -4.77
C SER A 155 -13.36 -10.89 -5.47
N ARG A 156 -12.27 -11.64 -5.55
CA ARG A 156 -11.04 -11.22 -6.25
C ARG A 156 -11.28 -10.89 -7.72
N LEU A 157 -12.18 -11.62 -8.37
CA LEU A 157 -12.54 -11.36 -9.77
C LEU A 157 -13.18 -9.98 -9.92
N GLU A 158 -14.17 -9.68 -9.08
CA GLU A 158 -14.86 -8.38 -9.09
C GLU A 158 -13.91 -7.24 -8.74
N LEU A 159 -13.09 -7.42 -7.71
CA LEU A 159 -12.07 -6.45 -7.30
C LEU A 159 -11.03 -6.22 -8.39
N GLY A 160 -10.52 -7.28 -9.03
CA GLY A 160 -9.57 -7.17 -10.12
C GLY A 160 -10.11 -6.32 -11.27
N HIS A 161 -11.38 -6.50 -11.62
CA HIS A 161 -12.04 -5.67 -12.64
C HIS A 161 -12.23 -4.22 -12.19
N LYS A 162 -12.77 -4.00 -10.98
CA LYS A 162 -13.04 -2.63 -10.46
C LYS A 162 -11.76 -1.83 -10.25
N LEU A 163 -10.75 -2.44 -9.64
CA LEU A 163 -9.50 -1.79 -9.28
C LEU A 163 -8.44 -1.85 -10.40
N SER A 164 -8.78 -2.47 -11.54
CA SER A 164 -7.83 -2.69 -12.63
C SER A 164 -6.54 -3.39 -12.18
N ILE A 165 -6.65 -4.26 -11.18
CA ILE A 165 -5.56 -5.12 -10.74
C ILE A 165 -5.44 -6.25 -11.76
N PRO A 166 -4.29 -6.42 -12.42
CA PRO A 166 -4.06 -7.59 -13.27
C PRO A 166 -4.11 -8.83 -12.38
N PHE A 167 -4.99 -9.76 -12.69
CA PHE A 167 -5.02 -11.03 -12.00
C PHE A 167 -4.48 -12.14 -12.89
N ILE A 168 -3.72 -13.02 -12.28
CA ILE A 168 -3.16 -14.21 -12.89
C ILE A 168 -4.01 -15.40 -12.42
N ARG A 169 -4.36 -16.28 -13.35
CA ARG A 169 -4.97 -17.56 -13.03
C ARG A 169 -3.84 -18.59 -12.94
N GLU A 170 -3.64 -19.15 -11.76
CA GLU A 170 -2.57 -20.13 -11.56
C GLU A 170 -2.85 -21.43 -12.34
N PRO A 171 -1.86 -21.96 -13.07
CA PRO A 171 -2.08 -23.10 -13.98
C PRO A 171 -2.52 -24.40 -13.28
N ASN A 172 -2.14 -24.55 -12.01
CA ASN A 172 -2.31 -25.83 -11.31
C ASN A 172 -3.57 -25.93 -10.45
N ASN A 173 -4.18 -24.80 -10.08
CA ASN A 173 -5.29 -24.78 -9.13
C ASN A 173 -6.43 -23.83 -9.54
N ASP A 174 -6.30 -23.14 -10.68
CA ASP A 174 -7.28 -22.18 -11.19
C ASP A 174 -7.58 -21.01 -10.22
N GLU A 175 -6.69 -20.75 -9.25
CA GLU A 175 -6.83 -19.68 -8.28
C GLU A 175 -6.44 -18.32 -8.87
N LEU A 176 -7.19 -17.28 -8.50
CA LEU A 176 -6.90 -15.91 -8.91
C LEU A 176 -5.97 -15.25 -7.89
N VAL A 177 -4.90 -14.66 -8.38
CA VAL A 177 -3.93 -13.88 -7.61
C VAL A 177 -3.68 -12.53 -8.26
N GLY A 178 -3.40 -11.51 -7.46
CA GLY A 178 -3.34 -10.13 -7.91
C GLY A 178 -1.99 -9.45 -7.67
N TYR A 179 -0.88 -10.17 -7.84
CA TYR A 179 0.45 -9.57 -7.84
C TYR A 179 0.88 -9.18 -9.25
N TYR A 180 1.57 -8.06 -9.39
CA TYR A 180 1.98 -7.52 -10.69
C TYR A 180 3.11 -6.51 -10.54
N ASP A 181 3.70 -6.09 -11.66
CA ASP A 181 4.61 -4.96 -11.72
C ASP A 181 4.14 -3.86 -12.68
N HIS A 182 4.66 -2.66 -12.48
CA HIS A 182 4.46 -1.51 -13.35
C HIS A 182 5.73 -0.68 -13.45
N ILE A 183 6.18 -0.41 -14.68
CA ILE A 183 7.42 0.33 -14.93
C ILE A 183 7.09 1.75 -15.39
N LEU A 184 7.66 2.75 -14.72
CA LEU A 184 7.72 4.12 -15.23
C LEU A 184 8.92 4.23 -16.16
N HIS A 185 8.65 4.36 -17.45
CA HIS A 185 9.68 4.30 -18.50
C HIS A 185 10.46 5.59 -18.65
N GLU A 186 9.83 6.73 -18.37
CA GLU A 186 10.44 8.05 -18.59
C GLU A 186 10.48 8.82 -17.28
N PRO A 187 11.67 9.26 -16.85
CA PRO A 187 11.79 10.27 -15.80
C PRO A 187 11.04 11.53 -16.21
N GLN A 188 10.50 12.29 -15.25
CA GLN A 188 9.84 13.58 -15.51
C GLN A 188 10.75 14.56 -16.27
N ARG A 189 12.05 14.39 -16.11
CA ARG A 189 13.06 15.15 -16.88
C ARG A 189 14.24 14.25 -17.23
N GLN A 190 14.81 14.49 -18.41
CA GLN A 190 16.12 13.97 -18.74
C GLN A 190 17.14 14.56 -17.77
N CYS A 191 17.69 13.74 -16.90
CA CYS A 191 18.86 14.11 -16.13
C CYS A 191 20.03 14.29 -17.10
N ASP A 192 20.94 15.22 -16.77
CA ASP A 192 22.00 15.74 -17.58
C ASP A 192 22.78 14.72 -18.42
N SER A 193 23.61 15.25 -19.32
CA SER A 193 24.44 14.67 -20.38
C SER A 193 25.22 13.38 -20.05
N ASP A 194 25.22 12.89 -18.83
CA ASP A 194 26.01 11.72 -18.39
C ASP A 194 25.27 10.37 -18.49
N GLY A 195 24.01 10.35 -18.97
CA GLY A 195 23.34 9.11 -19.37
C GLY A 195 22.95 8.13 -18.22
N ASP A 196 23.11 8.52 -16.97
CA ASP A 196 22.92 7.64 -15.80
C ASP A 196 21.51 7.77 -15.21
N THR A 197 20.49 7.50 -16.02
CA THR A 197 19.09 7.42 -15.60
C THR A 197 18.63 5.96 -15.53
N TRP A 198 17.96 5.59 -14.46
CA TRP A 198 17.34 4.29 -14.30
C TRP A 198 15.81 4.40 -14.32
N LYS A 199 15.13 3.33 -14.74
CA LYS A 199 13.67 3.23 -14.71
C LYS A 199 13.21 2.83 -13.33
N LEU A 200 12.03 3.34 -12.92
CA LEU A 200 11.41 2.98 -11.67
C LEU A 200 10.35 1.89 -11.90
N ARG A 201 10.52 0.75 -11.23
CA ARG A 201 9.57 -0.36 -11.22
C ARG A 201 8.83 -0.39 -9.88
N PHE A 202 7.51 -0.39 -9.93
CA PHE A 202 6.67 -0.78 -8.81
C PHE A 202 6.42 -2.28 -8.88
N VAL A 203 6.69 -3.00 -7.80
CA VAL A 203 6.36 -4.41 -7.62
C VAL A 203 5.28 -4.49 -6.57
N VAL A 204 4.07 -4.87 -6.99
CA VAL A 204 2.88 -4.91 -6.13
C VAL A 204 2.62 -6.36 -5.72
N LEU A 205 2.67 -6.63 -4.43
CA LEU A 205 2.42 -7.95 -3.86
C LEU A 205 0.95 -8.13 -3.52
N ASP A 206 0.45 -9.33 -3.74
CA ASP A 206 -0.79 -9.81 -3.14
C ASP A 206 -0.46 -10.44 -1.78
N SER A 207 -0.50 -9.65 -0.72
CA SER A 207 -0.20 -10.12 0.64
C SER A 207 -1.29 -11.02 1.24
N TYR A 208 -2.40 -11.23 0.50
CA TYR A 208 -3.49 -12.13 0.81
C TYR A 208 -3.56 -13.34 -0.14
N ASP A 209 -2.46 -13.66 -0.79
CA ASP A 209 -2.34 -14.81 -1.70
C ASP A 209 -2.73 -16.12 -0.99
N ILE A 210 -2.22 -16.34 0.23
CA ILE A 210 -2.72 -17.37 1.16
C ILE A 210 -3.49 -16.65 2.25
N CYS A 211 -4.84 -16.81 2.28
CA CYS A 211 -5.68 -16.22 3.32
C CYS A 211 -7.02 -16.97 3.46
N LEU A 212 -7.80 -16.62 4.48
CA LEU A 212 -9.19 -17.07 4.63
C LEU A 212 -10.18 -16.14 3.90
N LEU A 213 -9.73 -14.96 3.47
CA LEU A 213 -10.55 -13.93 2.85
C LEU A 213 -10.80 -14.27 1.39
N ASP A 214 -12.03 -14.07 0.92
CA ASP A 214 -12.46 -14.29 -0.46
C ASP A 214 -11.86 -15.52 -1.15
N ARG A 215 -11.95 -16.66 -0.50
CA ARG A 215 -11.67 -17.95 -1.14
C ARG A 215 -13.00 -18.68 -1.34
N CYS A 216 -13.45 -18.67 -2.60
CA CYS A 216 -14.82 -19.00 -3.02
C CYS A 216 -15.26 -20.44 -2.68
N ALA A 217 -14.36 -21.36 -2.45
CA ALA A 217 -14.72 -22.75 -2.20
C ALA A 217 -13.86 -23.36 -1.10
N ASP A 218 -14.47 -24.25 -0.32
CA ASP A 218 -13.75 -25.10 0.65
C ASP A 218 -12.72 -26.02 -0.03
N THR A 219 -12.77 -26.15 -1.35
CA THR A 219 -11.83 -26.90 -2.17
C THR A 219 -10.56 -26.12 -2.51
N SER A 220 -10.53 -24.81 -2.32
CA SER A 220 -9.35 -23.97 -2.59
C SER A 220 -8.13 -24.49 -1.83
N LEU A 221 -7.03 -24.70 -2.53
CA LEU A 221 -5.77 -25.15 -1.93
C LEU A 221 -5.17 -24.04 -1.03
N LYS A 222 -5.27 -22.79 -1.44
CA LYS A 222 -4.79 -21.66 -0.66
C LYS A 222 -5.60 -21.44 0.61
N ARG A 223 -6.94 -21.63 0.55
CA ARG A 223 -7.79 -21.63 1.73
C ARG A 223 -7.40 -22.74 2.71
N LYS A 224 -7.16 -23.95 2.21
CA LYS A 224 -6.69 -25.08 3.05
C LYS A 224 -5.34 -24.76 3.70
N ALA A 225 -4.39 -24.22 2.95
CA ALA A 225 -3.10 -23.80 3.49
C ALA A 225 -3.27 -22.73 4.59
N ALA A 226 -4.17 -21.76 4.40
CA ALA A 226 -4.49 -20.74 5.41
C ALA A 226 -5.06 -21.37 6.69
N HIS A 227 -6.00 -22.34 6.58
CA HIS A 227 -6.53 -23.11 7.71
C HIS A 227 -5.42 -23.87 8.45
N GLU A 228 -4.53 -24.53 7.74
CA GLU A 228 -3.40 -25.27 8.33
C GLU A 228 -2.45 -24.35 9.08
N ILE A 229 -2.09 -23.18 8.50
CA ILE A 229 -1.24 -22.18 9.13
C ILE A 229 -1.88 -21.67 10.43
N LEU A 230 -3.14 -21.23 10.38
CA LEU A 230 -3.82 -20.70 11.55
C LEU A 230 -4.03 -21.77 12.63
N SER A 231 -4.47 -22.98 12.26
CA SER A 231 -4.64 -24.09 13.22
C SER A 231 -3.34 -24.45 13.95
N LYS A 232 -2.19 -24.30 13.25
CA LYS A 232 -0.88 -24.61 13.81
C LYS A 232 -0.35 -23.51 14.72
N HIS A 233 -0.65 -22.24 14.41
CA HIS A 233 0.04 -21.09 15.01
C HIS A 233 -0.82 -20.21 15.90
N ASN A 234 -2.16 -20.25 15.78
CA ASN A 234 -3.08 -19.46 16.60
C ASN A 234 -3.95 -20.36 17.49
N PRO A 235 -3.73 -20.39 18.81
CA PRO A 235 -4.49 -21.21 19.73
C PRO A 235 -5.97 -20.79 19.84
N ASN A 236 -6.33 -19.61 19.34
CA ASN A 236 -7.70 -19.10 19.38
C ASN A 236 -8.51 -19.49 18.13
N TYR A 237 -7.87 -20.13 17.16
CA TYR A 237 -8.50 -20.57 15.93
C TYR A 237 -9.26 -21.90 16.18
N PRO A 238 -10.47 -22.13 15.61
CA PRO A 238 -11.20 -21.20 14.73
C PRO A 238 -12.16 -20.23 15.44
N GLU A 239 -12.44 -20.37 16.75
CA GLU A 239 -13.53 -19.68 17.44
C GLU A 239 -13.30 -18.17 17.56
N GLN A 240 -12.03 -17.76 17.69
CA GLN A 240 -11.60 -16.35 17.80
C GLN A 240 -10.42 -16.10 16.87
N GLU A 241 -10.57 -16.42 15.61
CA GLU A 241 -9.54 -16.43 14.58
C GLU A 241 -8.75 -15.10 14.42
N ASN A 242 -9.37 -13.97 14.77
CA ASN A 242 -8.77 -12.63 14.73
C ASN A 242 -8.14 -12.23 16.07
N SER A 243 -8.18 -13.07 17.09
CA SER A 243 -7.60 -12.78 18.40
C SER A 243 -6.11 -13.16 18.43
N PRO A 244 -5.21 -12.21 18.76
CA PRO A 244 -3.81 -12.51 19.04
C PRO A 244 -3.56 -12.83 20.51
N GLU A 245 -4.60 -13.13 21.32
CA GLU A 245 -4.47 -13.43 22.75
C GLU A 245 -3.62 -14.68 22.95
N GLY A 246 -2.70 -14.64 23.93
CA GLY A 246 -1.76 -15.75 24.18
C GLY A 246 -0.61 -15.84 23.17
N LEU A 247 -0.64 -15.14 22.04
CA LEU A 247 0.46 -15.06 21.09
C LEU A 247 1.50 -14.02 21.53
N ILE A 248 2.80 -14.35 21.41
CA ILE A 248 3.90 -13.51 21.87
C ILE A 248 4.79 -13.08 20.70
N GLY A 249 5.26 -11.83 20.73
CA GLY A 249 6.22 -11.30 19.76
C GLY A 249 5.71 -11.44 18.33
N LEU A 250 6.52 -12.00 17.46
CA LEU A 250 6.23 -12.15 16.03
C LEU A 250 5.11 -13.17 15.75
N SER A 251 4.80 -14.10 16.67
CA SER A 251 3.69 -15.02 16.48
C SER A 251 2.32 -14.34 16.46
N ARG A 252 2.22 -13.11 16.97
CA ARG A 252 0.98 -12.31 16.96
C ARG A 252 0.43 -12.02 15.55
N ARG A 253 1.25 -12.19 14.49
CA ARG A 253 0.82 -12.04 13.10
C ARG A 253 -0.12 -13.14 12.61
N PHE A 254 -0.18 -14.28 13.28
CA PHE A 254 -1.04 -15.39 12.88
C PHE A 254 -2.49 -15.19 13.31
N VAL A 255 -3.13 -14.19 12.70
CA VAL A 255 -4.54 -13.83 12.84
C VAL A 255 -5.21 -13.84 11.46
N ALA A 256 -6.53 -14.12 11.41
CA ALA A 256 -7.22 -14.38 10.15
C ALA A 256 -7.40 -13.15 9.26
N PHE A 257 -7.28 -11.93 9.80
CA PHE A 257 -7.29 -10.71 8.99
C PHE A 257 -5.97 -10.43 8.26
N ASN A 258 -4.95 -11.27 8.47
CA ASN A 258 -3.71 -11.28 7.70
C ASN A 258 -3.70 -12.41 6.67
N GLY A 259 -2.64 -12.43 5.88
CA GLY A 259 -2.38 -13.44 4.87
C GLY A 259 -0.90 -13.75 4.73
N GLY A 260 -0.59 -14.59 3.78
CA GLY A 260 0.77 -14.97 3.38
C GLY A 260 0.96 -14.91 1.89
N VAL A 261 2.21 -15.02 1.47
CA VAL A 261 2.66 -15.07 0.07
C VAL A 261 3.02 -16.52 -0.27
N ASP A 262 2.42 -17.08 -1.33
CA ASP A 262 2.68 -18.45 -1.75
C ASP A 262 3.97 -18.59 -2.56
N THR A 263 4.45 -19.79 -2.67
CA THR A 263 5.70 -20.13 -3.40
C THR A 263 5.73 -19.58 -4.83
N PRO A 264 4.68 -19.71 -5.67
CA PRO A 264 4.68 -19.13 -7.01
C PRO A 264 4.88 -17.61 -7.02
N GLN A 265 4.31 -16.89 -6.06
CA GLN A 265 4.52 -15.44 -5.95
C GLN A 265 5.93 -15.10 -5.44
N LEU A 266 6.50 -15.88 -4.51
CA LEU A 266 7.89 -15.69 -4.07
C LEU A 266 8.87 -15.89 -5.24
N GLU A 267 8.67 -16.92 -6.05
CA GLU A 267 9.48 -17.18 -7.27
C GLU A 267 9.32 -16.04 -8.30
N TRP A 268 8.09 -15.56 -8.49
CA TRP A 268 7.82 -14.41 -9.35
C TRP A 268 8.49 -13.13 -8.83
N LEU A 269 8.42 -12.87 -7.51
CA LEU A 269 9.09 -11.73 -6.87
C LEU A 269 10.60 -11.80 -7.11
N GLU A 270 11.23 -12.95 -6.89
CA GLU A 270 12.65 -13.12 -7.11
C GLU A 270 13.03 -12.91 -8.59
N ASN A 271 12.25 -13.44 -9.53
CA ASN A 271 12.44 -13.23 -10.95
C ASN A 271 12.27 -11.76 -11.36
N SER A 272 11.31 -11.04 -10.75
CA SER A 272 11.11 -9.61 -10.98
C SER A 272 12.31 -8.78 -10.50
N MET A 273 12.87 -9.12 -9.33
CA MET A 273 14.08 -8.46 -8.82
C MET A 273 15.31 -8.74 -9.72
N LYS A 274 15.46 -9.98 -10.16
CA LYS A 274 16.52 -10.36 -11.09
C LYS A 274 16.40 -9.61 -12.41
N SER A 275 15.21 -9.56 -12.99
CA SER A 275 14.92 -8.81 -14.22
C SER A 275 15.22 -7.31 -14.04
N ALA A 276 14.82 -6.72 -12.91
CA ALA A 276 15.11 -5.31 -12.62
C ALA A 276 16.64 -5.04 -12.59
N ARG A 277 17.40 -5.93 -11.94
CA ARG A 277 18.88 -5.83 -11.90
C ARG A 277 19.48 -5.91 -13.29
N GLU A 278 19.05 -6.87 -14.11
CA GLU A 278 19.54 -7.08 -15.48
C GLU A 278 19.22 -5.90 -16.40
N ASN A 279 18.11 -5.22 -16.18
CA ASN A 279 17.66 -4.08 -16.97
C ASN A 279 18.08 -2.70 -16.40
N GLY A 280 18.86 -2.66 -15.32
CA GLY A 280 19.27 -1.41 -14.69
C GLY A 280 18.10 -0.61 -14.09
N GLU A 281 17.05 -1.29 -13.63
CA GLU A 281 15.89 -0.68 -13.02
C GLU A 281 16.04 -0.61 -11.51
N LYS A 282 15.33 0.35 -10.87
CA LYS A 282 15.18 0.41 -9.42
C LYS A 282 13.74 0.09 -9.02
N VAL A 283 13.58 -0.50 -7.85
CA VAL A 283 12.31 -1.10 -7.43
C VAL A 283 11.78 -0.46 -6.16
N ILE A 284 10.49 -0.16 -6.15
CA ILE A 284 9.70 0.07 -4.94
C ILE A 284 8.71 -1.10 -4.82
N ILE A 285 8.78 -1.82 -3.69
CA ILE A 285 7.86 -2.91 -3.38
C ILE A 285 6.66 -2.33 -2.64
N CYS A 286 5.44 -2.67 -3.09
CA CYS A 286 4.19 -2.23 -2.49
C CYS A 286 3.38 -3.45 -2.05
N SER A 287 2.87 -3.42 -0.82
CA SER A 287 1.98 -4.44 -0.27
C SER A 287 0.99 -3.80 0.69
N HIS A 288 -0.17 -4.41 0.92
CA HIS A 288 -1.04 -3.91 1.98
C HIS A 288 -0.42 -4.17 3.35
N GLN A 289 -0.06 -5.42 3.64
CA GLN A 289 0.55 -5.79 4.91
C GLN A 289 2.05 -5.45 4.94
N PRO A 290 2.59 -4.98 6.09
CA PRO A 290 4.01 -4.74 6.27
C PRO A 290 4.86 -6.02 6.18
N ILE A 291 6.07 -5.88 5.62
CA ILE A 291 7.04 -6.98 5.47
C ILE A 291 8.03 -6.98 6.63
N HIS A 292 8.51 -5.82 7.07
CA HIS A 292 9.56 -5.76 8.10
C HIS A 292 8.98 -5.64 9.50
N PRO A 293 9.40 -6.49 10.47
CA PRO A 293 8.78 -6.55 11.79
C PRO A 293 8.97 -5.30 12.65
N GLN A 294 9.92 -4.43 12.32
CA GLN A 294 10.14 -3.16 13.02
C GLN A 294 9.48 -1.96 12.35
N SER A 295 8.91 -2.13 11.14
CA SER A 295 8.18 -1.05 10.46
C SER A 295 6.72 -0.93 10.91
N SER A 296 6.23 -1.84 11.77
CA SER A 296 4.81 -1.92 12.12
C SER A 296 4.57 -2.68 13.43
N PHE A 297 3.28 -2.79 13.82
CA PHE A 297 2.85 -3.72 14.84
C PHE A 297 2.99 -5.17 14.35
N THR A 298 3.48 -6.04 15.22
CA THR A 298 3.70 -7.46 14.86
C THR A 298 2.41 -8.20 14.48
N THR A 299 1.25 -7.72 14.92
CA THR A 299 -0.07 -8.26 14.53
C THR A 299 -0.46 -7.95 13.10
N CYS A 300 0.23 -7.05 12.40
CA CYS A 300 -0.12 -6.60 11.05
C CYS A 300 0.80 -7.18 9.96
N LEU A 301 1.77 -8.01 10.33
CA LEU A 301 2.77 -8.54 9.38
C LEU A 301 2.19 -9.65 8.50
N ILE A 302 2.71 -9.78 7.29
CA ILE A 302 2.53 -10.96 6.44
C ILE A 302 2.94 -12.21 7.23
N TRP A 303 2.20 -13.32 7.11
CA TRP A 303 2.48 -14.54 7.90
C TRP A 303 3.90 -15.07 7.69
N ASN A 304 4.39 -15.08 6.46
CA ASN A 304 5.74 -15.48 6.08
C ASN A 304 6.57 -14.29 5.60
N TYR A 305 6.53 -13.19 6.35
CA TYR A 305 7.29 -11.96 6.07
C TYR A 305 8.78 -12.22 5.87
N ASP A 306 9.33 -13.20 6.56
CA ASP A 306 10.74 -13.59 6.52
C ASP A 306 11.18 -14.12 5.15
N ASP A 307 10.34 -14.89 4.45
CA ASP A 307 10.63 -15.33 3.08
C ASP A 307 10.72 -14.14 2.11
N VAL A 308 9.75 -13.21 2.20
CA VAL A 308 9.73 -12.00 1.38
C VAL A 308 10.94 -11.10 1.70
N LEU A 309 11.23 -10.91 2.99
CA LEU A 309 12.35 -10.08 3.46
C LEU A 309 13.71 -10.63 3.00
N GLN A 310 13.88 -11.96 2.94
CA GLN A 310 15.10 -12.57 2.41
C GLN A 310 15.33 -12.21 0.93
N ILE A 311 14.28 -12.23 0.10
CA ILE A 311 14.37 -11.81 -1.30
C ILE A 311 14.74 -10.33 -1.38
N VAL A 312 14.09 -9.47 -0.60
CA VAL A 312 14.40 -8.02 -0.56
C VAL A 312 15.87 -7.78 -0.21
N ARG A 313 16.40 -8.46 0.82
CA ARG A 313 17.78 -8.36 1.24
C ARG A 313 18.77 -8.83 0.17
N LYS A 314 18.44 -9.93 -0.49
CA LYS A 314 19.25 -10.49 -1.60
C LYS A 314 19.40 -9.51 -2.77
N TYR A 315 18.37 -8.72 -3.03
CA TYR A 315 18.30 -7.78 -4.15
C TYR A 315 18.31 -6.30 -3.70
N SER A 316 18.91 -6.01 -2.55
CA SER A 316 18.96 -4.66 -1.99
C SER A 316 19.71 -3.63 -2.87
N ASP A 317 20.53 -4.08 -3.82
CA ASP A 317 21.19 -3.23 -4.83
C ASP A 317 20.21 -2.62 -5.84
N VAL A 318 19.00 -3.15 -5.96
CA VAL A 318 17.96 -2.61 -6.84
C VAL A 318 16.74 -2.12 -6.07
N VAL A 319 16.49 -2.56 -4.83
CA VAL A 319 15.32 -2.18 -4.04
C VAL A 319 15.58 -0.88 -3.29
N LEU A 320 14.82 0.18 -3.61
CA LEU A 320 14.88 1.47 -2.92
C LEU A 320 14.17 1.41 -1.57
N ALA A 321 12.92 0.94 -1.58
CA ALA A 321 12.06 0.88 -0.41
C ALA A 321 10.95 -0.15 -0.56
N SER A 322 10.32 -0.49 0.58
CA SER A 322 9.05 -1.21 0.66
C SER A 322 8.00 -0.36 1.39
N PHE A 323 6.83 -0.20 0.77
CA PHE A 323 5.72 0.61 1.25
C PHE A 323 4.50 -0.25 1.56
N SER A 324 3.84 0.03 2.69
CA SER A 324 2.66 -0.72 3.15
C SER A 324 1.66 0.16 3.89
N GLY A 325 0.43 -0.33 4.05
CA GLY A 325 -0.66 0.22 4.86
C GLY A 325 -0.99 -0.68 6.06
N HIS A 326 -2.27 -1.01 6.26
CA HIS A 326 -2.83 -1.98 7.20
C HIS A 326 -2.69 -1.63 8.69
N ALA A 327 -1.56 -1.10 9.12
CA ALA A 327 -1.28 -0.86 10.55
C ALA A 327 -1.78 0.50 11.07
N HIS A 328 -2.31 1.35 10.22
CA HIS A 328 -2.95 2.66 10.49
C HIS A 328 -2.08 3.73 11.17
N LYS A 329 -1.19 3.35 12.07
CA LYS A 329 -0.39 4.31 12.87
C LYS A 329 0.93 4.69 12.24
N GLY A 330 1.18 4.16 11.04
CA GLY A 330 2.45 4.33 10.39
C GLY A 330 3.60 3.59 11.09
N GLY A 331 4.76 3.66 10.51
CA GLY A 331 5.99 3.12 11.07
C GLY A 331 7.11 3.10 10.03
N TYR A 332 8.34 3.07 10.51
CA TYR A 332 9.52 3.11 9.66
C TYR A 332 10.69 2.38 10.28
N VAL A 333 11.44 1.72 9.41
CA VAL A 333 12.76 1.17 9.74
C VAL A 333 13.64 1.15 8.49
N ARG A 334 14.91 1.42 8.66
CA ARG A 334 15.94 1.04 7.70
C ARG A 334 16.50 -0.30 8.15
N ASP A 335 16.43 -1.31 7.28
CA ASP A 335 16.96 -2.64 7.60
C ASP A 335 18.48 -2.58 7.75
N GLU A 336 18.98 -3.02 8.90
CA GLU A 336 20.41 -2.96 9.23
C GLU A 336 21.29 -3.86 8.34
N GLU A 337 20.69 -4.93 7.80
CA GLU A 337 21.42 -5.91 6.98
C GLU A 337 21.52 -5.46 5.52
N SER A 338 20.47 -4.88 4.96
CA SER A 338 20.37 -4.54 3.54
C SER A 338 20.48 -3.05 3.24
N GLY A 339 20.18 -2.19 4.22
CA GLY A 339 20.05 -0.76 4.03
C GLY A 339 18.72 -0.31 3.42
N VAL A 340 17.87 -1.26 3.00
CA VAL A 340 16.55 -0.97 2.39
C VAL A 340 15.60 -0.32 3.41
N HIS A 341 14.81 0.63 2.95
CA HIS A 341 13.83 1.35 3.74
C HIS A 341 12.46 0.67 3.73
N PHE A 342 11.87 0.47 4.91
CA PHE A 342 10.52 -0.09 5.07
C PHE A 342 9.64 0.95 5.74
N ARG A 343 8.59 1.39 5.05
CA ARG A 343 7.64 2.41 5.51
C ARG A 343 6.22 1.85 5.51
N THR A 344 5.55 1.90 6.65
CA THR A 344 4.10 1.72 6.77
C THR A 344 3.46 3.09 6.88
N PHE A 345 2.49 3.39 6.01
CA PHE A 345 1.83 4.71 5.96
C PHE A 345 0.67 4.79 6.94
N GLU A 346 0.39 6.00 7.39
CA GLU A 346 -0.73 6.35 8.25
C GLU A 346 -2.06 6.26 7.49
N ALA A 347 -3.08 5.72 8.15
CA ALA A 347 -4.40 5.55 7.57
C ALA A 347 -5.15 6.88 7.40
N MET A 348 -5.72 7.09 6.22
CA MET A 348 -6.59 8.23 5.95
C MET A 348 -7.82 8.24 6.84
N LEU A 349 -8.41 7.07 7.10
CA LEU A 349 -9.61 6.87 7.90
C LEU A 349 -9.53 7.43 9.33
N GLU A 350 -8.35 7.45 9.94
CA GLU A 350 -8.19 7.84 11.35
C GLU A 350 -7.98 9.35 11.55
N SER A 351 -7.95 10.12 10.48
CA SER A 351 -7.74 11.57 10.53
C SER A 351 -9.06 12.34 10.63
N PRO A 352 -9.25 13.17 11.67
CA PRO A 352 -10.47 13.94 11.85
C PRO A 352 -10.56 15.10 10.85
N ARG A 353 -11.77 15.55 10.53
CA ARG A 353 -11.97 16.79 9.74
C ARG A 353 -11.29 17.98 10.43
N PRO A 354 -10.61 18.87 9.70
CA PRO A 354 -10.44 18.93 8.25
C PRO A 354 -9.12 18.25 7.76
N VAL A 355 -8.48 17.42 8.57
CA VAL A 355 -7.20 16.76 8.25
C VAL A 355 -7.40 15.77 7.12
N ARG A 356 -6.46 15.72 6.18
CA ARG A 356 -6.47 14.83 5.01
C ARG A 356 -5.11 14.18 4.89
N THR A 357 -5.05 12.88 5.14
CA THR A 357 -3.81 12.12 5.26
C THR A 357 -3.50 11.33 4.00
N TYR A 358 -2.39 11.68 3.35
CA TYR A 358 -1.81 11.04 2.17
C TYR A 358 -0.36 11.50 2.03
N ALA A 359 0.38 11.01 1.04
CA ALA A 359 1.75 11.45 0.81
C ALA A 359 2.08 11.61 -0.66
N PHE A 360 3.10 12.42 -0.94
CA PHE A 360 3.90 12.38 -2.16
C PHE A 360 5.23 11.73 -1.86
N VAL A 361 5.80 11.07 -2.86
CA VAL A 361 7.16 10.55 -2.79
C VAL A 361 7.91 11.05 -4.00
N ASP A 362 8.92 11.87 -3.74
CA ASP A 362 9.86 12.35 -4.74
C ASP A 362 11.08 11.42 -4.75
N VAL A 363 11.44 10.92 -5.91
CA VAL A 363 12.53 9.98 -6.12
C VAL A 363 13.70 10.71 -6.76
N TRP A 364 14.79 10.81 -6.01
CA TRP A 364 16.06 11.37 -6.45
C TRP A 364 17.06 10.24 -6.73
N LYS A 365 18.18 10.56 -7.31
CA LYS A 365 19.22 9.56 -7.57
C LYS A 365 19.81 8.97 -6.28
N ASP A 366 19.91 9.80 -5.25
CA ASP A 366 20.59 9.51 -3.98
C ASP A 366 19.63 9.37 -2.78
N ARG A 367 18.35 9.70 -2.95
CA ARG A 367 17.37 9.72 -1.85
C ARG A 367 15.93 9.58 -2.31
N LEU A 368 15.06 9.15 -1.40
CA LEU A 368 13.61 9.33 -1.49
C LEU A 368 13.18 10.40 -0.49
N VAL A 369 12.29 11.31 -0.92
CA VAL A 369 11.68 12.30 -0.04
C VAL A 369 10.19 12.04 0.06
N VAL A 370 9.73 11.65 1.24
CA VAL A 370 8.30 11.50 1.54
C VAL A 370 7.77 12.84 2.03
N ARG A 371 6.88 13.46 1.27
CA ARG A 371 6.15 14.67 1.66
C ARG A 371 4.77 14.26 2.20
N GLY A 372 4.69 14.07 3.52
CA GLY A 372 3.45 13.71 4.20
C GLY A 372 2.49 14.89 4.30
N MET A 373 1.21 14.61 4.07
CA MET A 373 0.10 15.54 4.23
C MET A 373 -0.78 15.09 5.40
N GLY A 374 -1.41 16.05 6.08
CA GLY A 374 -2.25 15.74 7.24
C GLY A 374 -1.47 15.12 8.39
N ASP A 375 -1.86 13.92 8.80
CA ASP A 375 -1.21 13.16 9.87
C ASP A 375 -0.07 12.25 9.35
N CYS A 376 0.18 12.22 8.04
CA CYS A 376 1.28 11.47 7.46
C CYS A 376 2.61 12.18 7.72
N TYR A 377 3.62 11.45 8.21
CA TYR A 377 4.93 12.01 8.49
C TYR A 377 5.75 12.18 7.21
N SER A 378 6.41 13.34 7.10
CA SER A 378 7.45 13.58 6.10
C SER A 378 8.78 13.01 6.57
N ASP A 379 9.56 12.46 5.62
CA ASP A 379 10.87 11.90 5.91
C ASP A 379 11.76 11.90 4.66
N THR A 380 13.07 11.67 4.84
CA THR A 380 14.04 11.52 3.76
C THR A 380 14.84 10.25 3.97
N TYR A 381 14.95 9.43 2.93
CA TYR A 381 15.63 8.14 2.94
C TYR A 381 16.84 8.17 2.01
N ASP A 382 18.04 8.14 2.57
CA ASP A 382 19.28 8.09 1.81
C ASP A 382 19.45 6.71 1.15
N LEU A 383 19.81 6.69 -0.14
CA LEU A 383 19.94 5.47 -0.95
C LEU A 383 21.40 4.99 -1.07
N ASP A 384 22.23 5.29 -0.08
CA ASP A 384 23.68 4.90 -0.04
C ASP A 384 23.93 3.38 -0.07
N HIS A 385 22.92 2.57 0.29
CA HIS A 385 22.99 1.11 0.19
C HIS A 385 23.10 0.61 -1.26
N LEU A 386 22.68 1.40 -2.25
CA LEU A 386 22.78 1.06 -3.67
C LEU A 386 24.24 1.13 -4.18
N GLU A 387 25.07 1.99 -3.59
CA GLU A 387 26.48 2.19 -3.99
C GLU A 387 27.40 1.12 -3.39
N ASN A 388 27.12 0.67 -2.18
CA ASN A 388 27.99 -0.20 -1.41
C ASN A 388 28.14 -1.63 -1.96
N LYS A 389 27.29 -2.07 -2.89
CA LYS A 389 27.35 -3.42 -3.49
C LYS A 389 27.94 -3.46 -4.90
N VAL A 390 28.04 -2.32 -5.59
CA VAL A 390 28.67 -2.25 -6.92
C VAL A 390 30.18 -2.55 -6.83
N GLY A 391 30.82 -2.23 -5.70
CA GLY A 391 32.24 -2.52 -5.46
C GLY A 391 32.58 -4.00 -5.17
N ALA A 392 31.59 -4.80 -4.75
CA ALA A 392 31.84 -6.21 -4.37
C ALA A 392 31.74 -7.23 -5.54
N VAL A 393 31.21 -6.81 -6.69
CA VAL A 393 31.04 -7.68 -7.87
C VAL A 393 32.22 -7.60 -8.84
N SER A 394 33.15 -6.65 -8.64
CA SER A 394 34.35 -6.50 -9.52
C SER A 394 35.58 -7.28 -9.07
N GLU A 395 35.50 -8.12 -8.03
CA GLU A 395 36.59 -8.92 -7.49
C GLU A 395 36.31 -10.44 -7.46
N ILE A 396 35.59 -10.99 -8.44
CA ILE A 396 35.53 -12.47 -8.63
C ILE A 396 35.84 -12.80 -10.06
#